data_4930752f03561052552955bd4e208e58
#
_entry.id   4930752f03561052552955bd4e208e58
#
_cell.length_a   1.000
_cell.length_b   1.000
_cell.length_c   1.000
_cell.angle_alpha   90.00
_cell.angle_beta   90.00
_cell.angle_gamma   90.00
#
_symmetry.space_group_name_H-M   'P 1'
#
loop_
_entity.id
_entity.type
_entity.pdbx_description
1 polymer ?
#
loop_
_entity_poly.entity_id
_entity_poly.type
_entity_poly.pdbx_seq_one_letter_code
_entity_poly.pdbx_strand_id
1 'polypeptide(L)'
;MVSFSICKIRKNLIKSSLVFFTLLFAISCSDSPNSEKKIDTQKTYNWSLVTTWPKNYPGLGMAPERLAKLVKEMSDGRMNIKVYGAGEIVPAMGVFDAVSSGSVQMGHSGAYYWKGKIPAAQFFAGVPFGLNAKEMNAWVNRGGGLEIWRELYEPFNIYPIPCGNTGTQMFGWFNKEINSLEDLKGLKMRIPGVGGEVFKRAGGNPVNIPGGELYTAMQTGTIDAVEWVGPYNDLAFGFQQVAKYYYYPGWHEPGSMLELLVNDDAWNSLPPDLQAIIETAAK
;
A
#
# COMPACT_ATOMS: atom_id res chain seq x y z
N MET A 1 57.41 -25.01 -18.74
CA MET A 1 57.88 -26.13 -19.57
C MET A 1 56.74 -26.46 -20.51
N VAL A 2 56.90 -26.05 -21.76
CA VAL A 2 57.01 -26.87 -22.95
C VAL A 2 55.67 -27.53 -23.32
N SER A 3 55.06 -27.42 -24.51
CA SER A 3 55.56 -27.21 -25.85
C SER A 3 54.41 -26.91 -26.82
N PHE A 4 54.71 -26.07 -27.79
CA PHE A 4 54.01 -25.84 -29.04
C PHE A 4 53.93 -27.09 -29.91
N SER A 5 52.89 -27.27 -30.69
CA SER A 5 53.06 -27.89 -31.98
C SER A 5 52.07 -27.37 -33.03
N ILE A 6 52.64 -26.75 -34.06
CA ILE A 6 52.05 -26.30 -35.30
C ILE A 6 52.25 -27.46 -36.35
N CYS A 7 51.20 -27.74 -37.12
CA CYS A 7 51.42 -28.39 -38.44
C CYS A 7 50.30 -28.08 -39.42
N LYS A 8 50.48 -27.19 -40.30
CA LYS A 8 50.79 -27.23 -41.80
C LYS A 8 49.60 -27.69 -42.65
N ILE A 9 49.08 -26.72 -43.33
CA ILE A 9 48.77 -26.51 -44.77
C ILE A 9 48.90 -27.75 -45.69
N ARG A 10 47.85 -28.03 -46.47
CA ARG A 10 48.02 -28.42 -47.90
C ARG A 10 46.87 -27.87 -48.75
N LYS A 11 47.22 -27.03 -49.71
CA LYS A 11 46.48 -26.66 -50.92
C LYS A 11 46.42 -27.86 -51.88
N ASN A 12 45.30 -28.03 -52.56
CA ASN A 12 45.33 -28.47 -53.97
C ASN A 12 44.11 -27.91 -54.71
N LEU A 13 44.40 -27.16 -55.71
CA LEU A 13 43.56 -26.78 -56.86
C LEU A 13 43.27 -28.03 -57.71
N ILE A 14 42.16 -28.05 -58.41
CA ILE A 14 42.03 -28.36 -59.84
C ILE A 14 40.57 -28.17 -60.30
N LYS A 15 40.39 -27.18 -61.15
CA LYS A 15 39.77 -27.07 -62.48
C LYS A 15 38.33 -27.53 -62.70
N SER A 16 37.47 -26.56 -62.99
CA SER A 16 36.75 -26.33 -64.26
C SER A 16 35.85 -27.46 -64.80
N SER A 17 34.51 -27.17 -64.77
CA SER A 17 33.71 -27.47 -65.98
C SER A 17 32.48 -26.53 -66.01
N LEU A 18 32.42 -25.79 -67.09
CA LEU A 18 31.38 -24.87 -67.52
C LEU A 18 30.29 -25.71 -68.17
N VAL A 19 29.05 -25.69 -67.64
CA VAL A 19 27.85 -26.08 -68.40
C VAL A 19 26.80 -25.03 -68.20
N PHE A 20 26.49 -24.38 -69.29
CA PHE A 20 25.36 -23.48 -69.52
C PHE A 20 24.07 -24.25 -69.37
N PHE A 21 23.17 -23.79 -68.55
CA PHE A 21 21.74 -24.14 -68.72
C PHE A 21 20.91 -22.91 -68.41
N THR A 22 20.16 -22.57 -69.47
CA THR A 22 19.32 -21.41 -69.66
C THR A 22 18.05 -21.46 -68.83
N LEU A 23 17.66 -20.30 -68.33
CA LEU A 23 16.31 -19.73 -68.10
C LEU A 23 15.14 -20.67 -67.81
N LEU A 24 14.57 -20.41 -66.64
CA LEU A 24 13.10 -20.25 -66.51
C LEU A 24 12.83 -19.35 -65.31
N PHE A 25 12.48 -18.08 -65.59
CA PHE A 25 11.88 -17.16 -64.64
C PHE A 25 10.49 -17.67 -64.28
N ALA A 26 10.34 -18.32 -63.15
CA ALA A 26 9.04 -18.43 -62.51
C ALA A 26 8.93 -17.35 -61.44
N ILE A 27 8.21 -16.29 -61.77
CA ILE A 27 7.71 -15.29 -60.78
C ILE A 27 6.71 -16.03 -59.89
N SER A 28 7.19 -16.52 -58.76
CA SER A 28 6.32 -16.96 -57.69
C SER A 28 6.08 -15.71 -56.83
N CYS A 29 4.93 -15.09 -57.04
CA CYS A 29 4.35 -14.21 -56.05
C CYS A 29 4.08 -15.05 -54.78
N SER A 30 5.00 -15.06 -53.86
CA SER A 30 4.73 -15.55 -52.53
C SER A 30 3.91 -14.46 -51.85
N ASP A 31 2.62 -14.65 -51.81
CA ASP A 31 1.77 -13.99 -50.83
C ASP A 31 2.36 -14.30 -49.45
N SER A 32 3.01 -13.30 -48.87
CA SER A 32 3.33 -13.28 -47.45
C SER A 32 1.99 -13.39 -46.72
N PRO A 33 1.76 -14.42 -45.91
CA PRO A 33 0.60 -14.39 -45.05
C PRO A 33 0.75 -13.14 -44.18
N ASN A 34 -0.16 -12.20 -44.43
CA ASN A 34 -0.37 -11.05 -43.56
C ASN A 34 -0.59 -11.64 -42.17
N SER A 35 0.43 -11.67 -41.36
CA SER A 35 0.32 -12.03 -39.95
C SER A 35 -0.49 -10.92 -39.35
N GLU A 36 -1.82 -11.02 -39.47
CA GLU A 36 -2.72 -10.31 -38.60
C GLU A 36 -2.22 -10.61 -37.18
N LYS A 37 -1.56 -9.63 -36.56
CA LYS A 37 -1.35 -9.63 -35.13
C LYS A 37 -2.75 -9.86 -34.52
N LYS A 38 -3.04 -11.11 -34.14
CA LYS A 38 -4.13 -11.37 -33.22
C LYS A 38 -3.90 -10.41 -32.08
N ILE A 39 -4.71 -9.38 -32.00
CA ILE A 39 -4.83 -8.56 -30.79
C ILE A 39 -5.34 -9.55 -29.77
N ASP A 40 -4.41 -10.10 -29.00
CA ASP A 40 -4.73 -10.91 -27.84
C ASP A 40 -5.45 -9.95 -26.91
N THR A 41 -6.78 -10.00 -26.92
CA THR A 41 -7.61 -9.20 -26.03
C THR A 41 -7.45 -9.75 -24.61
N GLN A 42 -6.29 -9.48 -24.01
CA GLN A 42 -6.05 -9.86 -22.61
C GLN A 42 -7.16 -9.26 -21.76
N LYS A 43 -7.74 -10.09 -20.91
CA LYS A 43 -8.80 -9.70 -19.97
C LYS A 43 -8.32 -8.50 -19.13
N THR A 44 -9.12 -7.43 -19.15
CA THR A 44 -8.88 -6.22 -18.38
C THR A 44 -9.69 -6.25 -17.09
N TYR A 45 -9.07 -5.88 -15.99
CA TYR A 45 -9.68 -5.78 -14.67
C TYR A 45 -9.82 -4.30 -14.29
N ASN A 46 -11.02 -3.90 -13.87
CA ASN A 46 -11.31 -2.53 -13.42
C ASN A 46 -11.84 -2.62 -12.00
N TRP A 47 -11.03 -2.19 -11.02
CA TRP A 47 -11.32 -2.27 -9.61
C TRP A 47 -11.49 -0.90 -8.97
N SER A 48 -12.24 -0.86 -7.88
CA SER A 48 -12.38 0.29 -7.01
C SER A 48 -11.55 0.10 -5.75
N LEU A 49 -10.82 1.15 -5.35
CA LEU A 49 -10.09 1.24 -4.10
C LEU A 49 -10.64 2.42 -3.29
N VAL A 50 -11.09 2.16 -2.07
CA VAL A 50 -11.56 3.18 -1.14
C VAL A 50 -10.54 3.41 -0.02
N THR A 51 -10.44 4.62 0.53
CA THR A 51 -9.45 4.93 1.57
C THR A 51 -10.10 5.54 2.81
N THR A 52 -9.42 5.39 3.95
CA THR A 52 -9.75 6.13 5.18
C THR A 52 -9.20 7.57 5.18
N TRP A 53 -8.50 7.96 4.13
CA TRP A 53 -7.81 9.24 3.98
C TRP A 53 -8.54 10.15 3.01
N PRO A 54 -8.49 11.47 3.20
CA PRO A 54 -8.93 12.42 2.18
C PRO A 54 -8.12 12.22 0.88
N LYS A 55 -8.78 12.40 -0.25
CA LYS A 55 -8.12 12.29 -1.56
C LYS A 55 -6.98 13.30 -1.70
N ASN A 56 -5.87 12.86 -2.31
CA ASN A 56 -4.67 13.67 -2.51
C ASN A 56 -4.02 14.18 -1.22
N TYR A 57 -4.41 13.68 -0.06
CA TYR A 57 -3.78 14.05 1.19
C TYR A 57 -2.31 13.63 1.21
N PRO A 58 -1.39 14.49 1.65
CA PRO A 58 0.05 14.20 1.64
C PRO A 58 0.38 12.84 2.26
N GLY A 59 1.20 12.06 1.58
CA GLY A 59 1.55 10.68 1.98
C GLY A 59 0.39 9.72 1.89
N LEU A 60 -0.52 9.76 2.85
CA LEU A 60 -1.57 8.76 3.05
C LEU A 60 -2.59 8.70 1.91
N GLY A 61 -3.06 9.83 1.42
CA GLY A 61 -4.01 9.91 0.29
C GLY A 61 -3.33 9.76 -1.06
N MET A 62 -2.04 10.11 -1.16
CA MET A 62 -1.27 10.00 -2.40
C MET A 62 -0.73 8.58 -2.64
N ALA A 63 -0.50 7.81 -1.58
CA ALA A 63 0.05 6.45 -1.70
C ALA A 63 -0.87 5.51 -2.51
N PRO A 64 -2.20 5.44 -2.27
CA PRO A 64 -3.10 4.65 -3.09
C PRO A 64 -3.16 5.07 -4.56
N GLU A 65 -3.05 6.36 -4.85
CA GLU A 65 -2.99 6.88 -6.23
C GLU A 65 -1.71 6.42 -6.93
N ARG A 66 -0.58 6.46 -6.21
CA ARG A 66 0.70 5.94 -6.72
C ARG A 66 0.63 4.44 -6.98
N LEU A 67 0.07 3.67 -6.02
CA LEU A 67 -0.17 2.23 -6.19
C LEU A 67 -0.97 1.96 -7.47
N ALA A 68 -2.10 2.64 -7.65
CA ALA A 68 -2.96 2.46 -8.82
C ALA A 68 -2.23 2.76 -10.13
N LYS A 69 -1.41 3.83 -10.16
CA LYS A 69 -0.58 4.18 -11.30
C LYS A 69 0.45 3.09 -11.61
N LEU A 70 1.20 2.63 -10.59
CA LEU A 70 2.22 1.59 -10.76
C LEU A 70 1.61 0.27 -11.25
N VAL A 71 0.49 -0.15 -10.66
CA VAL A 71 -0.21 -1.37 -11.09
C VAL A 71 -0.63 -1.27 -12.56
N LYS A 72 -1.18 -0.14 -12.99
CA LYS A 72 -1.57 0.09 -14.39
C LYS A 72 -0.36 0.01 -15.32
N GLU A 73 0.75 0.67 -14.98
CA GLU A 73 1.98 0.68 -15.78
C GLU A 73 2.61 -0.71 -15.86
N MET A 74 2.76 -1.42 -14.74
CA MET A 74 3.36 -2.75 -14.66
C MET A 74 2.52 -3.83 -15.34
N SER A 75 1.20 -3.65 -15.40
CA SER A 75 0.28 -4.60 -16.03
C SER A 75 0.00 -4.30 -17.51
N ASP A 76 0.67 -3.30 -18.10
CA ASP A 76 0.37 -2.80 -19.45
C ASP A 76 -1.13 -2.46 -19.65
N GLY A 77 -1.74 -1.85 -18.62
CA GLY A 77 -3.14 -1.45 -18.61
C GLY A 77 -4.16 -2.58 -18.41
N ARG A 78 -3.72 -3.81 -18.16
CA ARG A 78 -4.63 -4.93 -17.87
C ARG A 78 -5.35 -4.80 -16.52
N MET A 79 -4.75 -4.07 -15.59
CA MET A 79 -5.32 -3.81 -14.27
C MET A 79 -5.46 -2.29 -14.06
N ASN A 80 -6.67 -1.82 -13.93
CA ASN A 80 -6.99 -0.41 -13.69
C ASN A 80 -7.68 -0.29 -12.33
N ILE A 81 -7.11 0.53 -11.44
CA ILE A 81 -7.65 0.78 -10.10
C ILE A 81 -8.10 2.23 -10.02
N LYS A 82 -9.39 2.44 -9.74
CA LYS A 82 -9.93 3.78 -9.48
C LYS A 82 -9.95 4.03 -7.98
N VAL A 83 -9.22 5.07 -7.55
CA VAL A 83 -9.12 5.44 -6.13
C VAL A 83 -10.20 6.44 -5.75
N TYR A 84 -10.83 6.21 -4.61
CA TYR A 84 -11.83 7.08 -3.99
C TYR A 84 -11.37 7.46 -2.58
N GLY A 85 -11.36 8.74 -2.30
CA GLY A 85 -11.04 9.26 -0.97
C GLY A 85 -12.16 8.98 0.05
N ALA A 86 -11.83 9.18 1.32
CA ALA A 86 -12.77 9.03 2.42
C ALA A 86 -14.05 9.86 2.20
N GLY A 87 -15.22 9.22 2.29
CA GLY A 87 -16.52 9.87 2.13
C GLY A 87 -16.99 10.07 0.69
N GLU A 88 -16.19 9.74 -0.35
CA GLU A 88 -16.67 9.86 -1.74
C GLU A 88 -17.73 8.81 -2.07
N ILE A 89 -17.50 7.54 -1.72
CA ILE A 89 -18.48 6.45 -1.92
C ILE A 89 -18.67 5.59 -0.67
N VAL A 90 -17.70 5.59 0.24
CA VAL A 90 -17.73 4.86 1.51
C VAL A 90 -17.23 5.80 2.63
N PRO A 91 -17.92 5.86 3.80
CA PRO A 91 -17.38 6.57 4.95
C PRO A 91 -16.01 6.03 5.36
N ALA A 92 -15.12 6.88 5.87
CA ALA A 92 -13.75 6.51 6.24
C ALA A 92 -13.67 5.22 7.08
N MET A 93 -14.53 5.08 8.11
CA MET A 93 -14.54 3.89 8.98
C MET A 93 -15.34 2.71 8.41
N GLY A 94 -15.93 2.85 7.23
CA GLY A 94 -16.66 1.78 6.52
C GLY A 94 -15.81 1.00 5.52
N VAL A 95 -14.53 1.37 5.33
CA VAL A 95 -13.63 0.76 4.34
C VAL A 95 -13.52 -0.76 4.51
N PHE A 96 -13.32 -1.23 5.74
CA PHE A 96 -13.22 -2.66 6.03
C PHE A 96 -14.46 -3.44 5.60
N ASP A 97 -15.65 -2.96 5.97
CA ASP A 97 -16.91 -3.62 5.67
C ASP A 97 -17.20 -3.63 4.17
N ALA A 98 -16.88 -2.53 3.48
CA ALA A 98 -17.07 -2.45 2.04
C ALA A 98 -16.19 -3.43 1.27
N VAL A 99 -14.94 -3.66 1.71
CA VAL A 99 -14.04 -4.66 1.14
C VAL A 99 -14.48 -6.06 1.53
N SER A 100 -14.76 -6.31 2.81
CA SER A 100 -15.20 -7.62 3.32
C SER A 100 -16.45 -8.15 2.59
N SER A 101 -17.42 -7.27 2.35
CA SER A 101 -18.65 -7.63 1.62
C SER A 101 -18.49 -7.76 0.09
N GLY A 102 -17.32 -7.39 -0.46
CA GLY A 102 -17.11 -7.34 -1.91
C GLY A 102 -17.78 -6.18 -2.62
N SER A 103 -18.36 -5.20 -1.87
CA SER A 103 -18.95 -3.99 -2.47
C SER A 103 -17.92 -3.15 -3.21
N VAL A 104 -16.66 -3.21 -2.78
CA VAL A 104 -15.47 -2.72 -3.47
C VAL A 104 -14.37 -3.78 -3.39
N GLN A 105 -13.45 -3.77 -4.36
CA GLN A 105 -12.40 -4.78 -4.42
C GLN A 105 -11.24 -4.50 -3.48
N MET A 106 -10.95 -3.22 -3.21
CA MET A 106 -9.77 -2.83 -2.45
C MET A 106 -10.05 -1.71 -1.45
N GLY A 107 -9.26 -1.68 -0.37
CA GLY A 107 -9.24 -0.59 0.62
C GLY A 107 -7.82 -0.25 1.05
N HIS A 108 -7.56 0.98 1.45
CA HIS A 108 -6.29 1.40 2.04
C HIS A 108 -6.53 2.10 3.37
N SER A 109 -5.90 1.59 4.45
CA SER A 109 -6.23 1.99 5.82
C SER A 109 -5.10 1.67 6.81
N GLY A 110 -5.40 1.82 8.10
CA GLY A 110 -4.61 1.33 9.22
C GLY A 110 -5.38 0.29 10.02
N ALA A 111 -4.73 -0.84 10.30
CA ALA A 111 -5.37 -2.00 10.93
C ALA A 111 -6.00 -1.73 12.31
N TYR A 112 -5.52 -0.73 13.03
CA TYR A 112 -6.05 -0.37 14.36
C TYR A 112 -7.51 0.12 14.33
N TYR A 113 -8.02 0.58 13.19
CA TYR A 113 -9.42 1.03 13.10
C TYR A 113 -10.42 -0.12 13.24
N TRP A 114 -9.98 -1.34 13.01
CA TRP A 114 -10.80 -2.54 13.07
C TRP A 114 -10.76 -3.27 14.43
N LYS A 115 -10.10 -2.70 15.44
CA LYS A 115 -9.97 -3.33 16.78
C LYS A 115 -11.29 -3.76 17.40
N GLY A 116 -12.38 -3.10 17.06
CA GLY A 116 -13.72 -3.46 17.53
C GLY A 116 -14.28 -4.75 16.92
N LYS A 117 -13.75 -5.15 15.74
CA LYS A 117 -14.11 -6.39 15.03
C LYS A 117 -13.05 -7.47 15.25
N ILE A 118 -11.80 -7.06 15.16
CA ILE A 118 -10.60 -7.91 15.25
C ILE A 118 -9.67 -7.27 16.27
N PRO A 119 -9.77 -7.63 17.57
CA PRO A 119 -8.95 -7.00 18.62
C PRO A 119 -7.43 -7.08 18.35
N ALA A 120 -6.97 -8.15 17.69
CA ALA A 120 -5.56 -8.33 17.37
C ALA A 120 -5.08 -7.50 16.16
N ALA A 121 -5.98 -6.97 15.31
CA ALA A 121 -5.59 -6.22 14.12
C ALA A 121 -4.70 -5.02 14.45
N GLN A 122 -4.93 -4.34 15.57
CA GLN A 122 -4.16 -3.18 15.97
C GLN A 122 -2.66 -3.43 16.15
N PHE A 123 -2.23 -4.68 16.43
CA PHE A 123 -0.82 -5.03 16.57
C PHE A 123 -0.06 -4.99 15.24
N PHE A 124 -0.75 -5.06 14.11
CA PHE A 124 -0.15 -4.89 12.78
C PHE A 124 -0.01 -3.42 12.37
N ALA A 125 -0.62 -2.49 13.08
CA ALA A 125 -0.37 -1.07 12.89
C ALA A 125 0.82 -0.60 13.74
N GLY A 126 0.69 -0.52 15.06
CA GLY A 126 1.75 -0.08 15.93
C GLY A 126 1.46 -0.41 17.40
N VAL A 127 2.54 -0.54 18.17
CA VAL A 127 2.48 -0.79 19.63
C VAL A 127 3.30 0.28 20.34
N PRO A 128 2.80 0.88 21.42
CA PRO A 128 3.57 1.82 22.23
C PRO A 128 4.94 1.27 22.62
N PHE A 129 6.00 2.04 22.38
CA PHE A 129 7.41 1.65 22.59
C PHE A 129 7.83 0.38 21.83
N GLY A 130 7.05 -0.04 20.84
CA GLY A 130 7.28 -1.25 20.03
C GLY A 130 8.22 -1.04 18.86
N LEU A 131 8.00 -1.82 17.81
CA LEU A 131 8.84 -1.83 16.62
C LEU A 131 8.77 -0.51 15.86
N ASN A 132 9.92 0.01 15.45
CA ASN A 132 9.97 1.11 14.48
C ASN A 132 9.64 0.62 13.06
N ALA A 133 9.57 1.54 12.09
CA ALA A 133 9.19 1.20 10.72
C ALA A 133 10.04 0.09 10.08
N LYS A 134 11.36 0.11 10.30
CA LYS A 134 12.28 -0.90 9.76
C LYS A 134 12.05 -2.27 10.41
N GLU A 135 11.89 -2.29 11.71
CA GLU A 135 11.65 -3.51 12.48
C GLU A 135 10.27 -4.10 12.19
N MET A 136 9.23 -3.25 12.10
CA MET A 136 7.88 -3.66 11.71
C MET A 136 7.87 -4.29 10.31
N ASN A 137 8.53 -3.64 9.35
CA ASN A 137 8.67 -4.18 7.99
C ASN A 137 9.42 -5.52 7.99
N ALA A 138 10.45 -5.67 8.82
CA ALA A 138 11.20 -6.92 8.94
C ALA A 138 10.33 -8.03 9.55
N TRP A 139 9.62 -7.74 10.63
CA TRP A 139 8.72 -8.69 11.26
C TRP A 139 7.60 -9.14 10.31
N VAL A 140 6.91 -8.19 9.68
CA VAL A 140 5.79 -8.51 8.79
C VAL A 140 6.27 -9.31 7.58
N ASN A 141 7.37 -8.91 6.93
CA ASN A 141 7.79 -9.55 5.67
C ASN A 141 8.70 -10.78 5.86
N ARG A 142 9.30 -10.99 7.06
CA ARG A 142 10.32 -12.04 7.28
C ARG A 142 10.18 -12.75 8.63
N GLY A 143 9.39 -12.21 9.54
CA GLY A 143 9.25 -12.73 10.91
C GLY A 143 7.93 -13.46 11.18
N GLY A 144 7.17 -13.83 10.15
CA GLY A 144 5.90 -14.53 10.29
C GLY A 144 4.69 -13.61 10.52
N GLY A 145 4.89 -12.28 10.56
CA GLY A 145 3.81 -11.34 10.83
C GLY A 145 2.74 -11.34 9.74
N LEU A 146 3.14 -11.47 8.47
CA LEU A 146 2.19 -11.45 7.35
C LEU A 146 1.28 -12.69 7.35
N GLU A 147 1.82 -13.85 7.65
CA GLU A 147 1.08 -15.10 7.74
C GLU A 147 0.01 -15.01 8.83
N ILE A 148 0.37 -14.53 10.03
CA ILE A 148 -0.56 -14.30 11.13
C ILE A 148 -1.63 -13.25 10.75
N TRP A 149 -1.24 -12.21 10.03
CA TRP A 149 -2.17 -11.16 9.59
C TRP A 149 -3.21 -11.73 8.61
N ARG A 150 -2.77 -12.53 7.66
CA ARG A 150 -3.65 -13.21 6.68
C ARG A 150 -4.63 -14.16 7.37
N GLU A 151 -4.13 -15.02 8.27
CA GLU A 151 -4.97 -15.91 9.07
C GLU A 151 -6.03 -15.14 9.87
N LEU A 152 -5.66 -14.01 10.45
CA LEU A 152 -6.56 -13.18 11.25
C LEU A 152 -7.69 -12.54 10.41
N TYR A 153 -7.41 -12.22 9.13
CA TYR A 153 -8.36 -11.55 8.24
C TYR A 153 -9.15 -12.51 7.33
N GLU A 154 -8.72 -13.76 7.20
CA GLU A 154 -9.40 -14.79 6.40
C GLU A 154 -10.91 -14.92 6.71
N PRO A 155 -11.35 -14.97 8.00
CA PRO A 155 -12.77 -15.09 8.33
C PRO A 155 -13.64 -13.90 7.84
N PHE A 156 -13.00 -12.81 7.45
CA PHE A 156 -13.65 -11.59 6.96
C PHE A 156 -13.59 -11.45 5.44
N ASN A 157 -13.14 -12.47 4.72
CA ASN A 157 -13.00 -12.46 3.25
C ASN A 157 -12.06 -11.33 2.78
N ILE A 158 -10.95 -11.09 3.51
CA ILE A 158 -9.97 -10.04 3.22
C ILE A 158 -8.57 -10.63 3.16
N TYR A 159 -7.85 -10.34 2.07
CA TYR A 159 -6.43 -10.58 1.89
C TYR A 159 -5.65 -9.30 2.17
N PRO A 160 -4.95 -9.19 3.31
CA PRO A 160 -4.18 -8.01 3.66
C PRO A 160 -2.81 -8.04 2.99
N ILE A 161 -2.37 -6.86 2.54
CA ILE A 161 -1.02 -6.63 2.00
C ILE A 161 -0.43 -5.42 2.72
N PRO A 162 0.80 -5.49 3.27
CA PRO A 162 1.50 -4.32 3.80
C PRO A 162 1.65 -3.25 2.72
N CYS A 163 1.23 -2.01 3.01
CA CYS A 163 1.22 -0.95 2.00
C CYS A 163 1.55 0.42 2.60
N GLY A 164 2.79 0.58 3.02
CA GLY A 164 3.31 1.81 3.59
C GLY A 164 3.54 1.75 5.10
N ASN A 165 4.25 2.77 5.60
CA ASN A 165 4.51 2.95 7.03
C ASN A 165 4.66 4.45 7.31
N THR A 166 4.09 4.93 8.41
CA THR A 166 4.15 6.35 8.77
C THR A 166 5.53 6.80 9.24
N GLY A 167 6.38 5.86 9.64
CA GLY A 167 7.55 6.18 10.46
C GLY A 167 7.16 6.57 11.88
N THR A 168 8.14 7.05 12.66
CA THR A 168 7.91 7.51 14.03
C THR A 168 7.05 8.77 14.02
N GLN A 169 5.96 8.72 14.79
CA GLN A 169 5.01 9.81 14.87
C GLN A 169 5.36 10.84 15.96
N MET A 170 4.65 11.97 15.93
CA MET A 170 4.60 12.92 17.03
C MET A 170 3.54 12.48 18.05
N PHE A 171 3.72 12.87 19.33
CA PHE A 171 2.68 12.58 20.33
C PHE A 171 1.38 13.31 20.03
N GLY A 172 1.47 14.50 19.46
CA GLY A 172 0.31 15.21 18.93
C GLY A 172 0.20 16.67 19.33
N TRP A 173 -0.95 17.24 19.01
CA TRP A 173 -1.33 18.63 19.23
C TRP A 173 -2.29 18.76 20.41
N PHE A 174 -2.06 19.77 21.25
CA PHE A 174 -2.79 19.97 22.50
C PHE A 174 -3.21 21.42 22.66
N ASN A 175 -4.40 21.64 23.27
CA ASN A 175 -4.89 22.97 23.59
C ASN A 175 -4.36 23.49 24.94
N LYS A 176 -3.83 22.60 25.78
CA LYS A 176 -3.15 22.93 27.04
C LYS A 176 -1.76 22.32 27.10
N GLU A 177 -0.93 22.88 27.95
CA GLU A 177 0.40 22.35 28.21
C GLU A 177 0.33 21.05 29.01
N ILE A 178 1.20 20.12 28.67
CA ILE A 178 1.31 18.79 29.31
C ILE A 178 2.70 18.67 29.91
N ASN A 179 2.79 18.69 31.22
CA ASN A 179 4.03 18.60 31.98
C ASN A 179 4.14 17.32 32.81
N SER A 180 3.02 16.62 33.01
CA SER A 180 2.94 15.41 33.84
C SER A 180 1.81 14.49 33.39
N LEU A 181 1.77 13.26 33.93
CA LEU A 181 0.67 12.33 33.71
C LEU A 181 -0.67 12.86 34.28
N GLU A 182 -0.61 13.69 35.32
CA GLU A 182 -1.81 14.30 35.90
C GLU A 182 -2.54 15.21 34.89
N ASP A 183 -1.78 15.85 33.97
CA ASP A 183 -2.34 16.71 32.94
C ASP A 183 -3.12 15.95 31.87
N LEU A 184 -2.94 14.64 31.78
CA LEU A 184 -3.71 13.77 30.88
C LEU A 184 -5.09 13.40 31.43
N LYS A 185 -5.31 13.54 32.73
CA LYS A 185 -6.58 13.14 33.36
C LYS A 185 -7.76 13.92 32.82
N GLY A 186 -8.76 13.19 32.35
CA GLY A 186 -9.97 13.75 31.76
C GLY A 186 -9.79 14.34 30.37
N LEU A 187 -8.56 14.44 29.83
CA LEU A 187 -8.28 15.02 28.53
C LEU A 187 -8.92 14.19 27.44
N LYS A 188 -9.70 14.79 26.57
CA LYS A 188 -10.34 14.15 25.45
C LYS A 188 -9.43 14.24 24.22
N MET A 189 -8.85 13.11 23.85
CA MET A 189 -7.86 13.07 22.78
C MET A 189 -8.27 12.08 21.70
N ARG A 190 -8.17 12.49 20.44
CA ARG A 190 -8.21 11.53 19.33
C ARG A 190 -6.87 10.80 19.30
N ILE A 191 -6.93 9.52 19.63
CA ILE A 191 -5.78 8.59 19.60
C ILE A 191 -6.30 7.15 19.41
N PRO A 192 -6.03 6.49 18.26
CA PRO A 192 -6.53 5.16 17.96
C PRO A 192 -5.67 4.05 18.58
N GLY A 193 -6.07 2.81 18.37
CA GLY A 193 -5.28 1.61 18.60
C GLY A 193 -4.89 1.39 20.05
N VAL A 194 -3.74 0.73 20.23
CA VAL A 194 -3.16 0.42 21.56
C VAL A 194 -2.76 1.69 22.29
N GLY A 195 -2.30 2.73 21.57
CA GLY A 195 -2.00 4.04 22.15
C GLY A 195 -3.19 4.62 22.91
N GLY A 196 -4.39 4.53 22.34
CA GLY A 196 -5.62 4.96 23.00
C GLY A 196 -5.93 4.17 24.28
N GLU A 197 -5.68 2.86 24.31
CA GLU A 197 -5.87 2.05 25.51
C GLU A 197 -4.89 2.43 26.64
N VAL A 198 -3.62 2.70 26.29
CA VAL A 198 -2.64 3.19 27.25
C VAL A 198 -3.01 4.57 27.76
N PHE A 199 -3.40 5.49 26.87
CA PHE A 199 -3.85 6.82 27.22
C PHE A 199 -5.06 6.80 28.19
N LYS A 200 -6.01 5.89 27.95
CA LYS A 200 -7.13 5.67 28.86
C LYS A 200 -6.69 5.22 30.25
N ARG A 201 -5.74 4.30 30.34
CA ARG A 201 -5.17 3.83 31.63
C ARG A 201 -4.41 4.92 32.35
N ALA A 202 -3.86 5.90 31.64
CA ALA A 202 -3.24 7.10 32.21
C ALA A 202 -4.27 8.15 32.67
N GLY A 203 -5.57 7.87 32.52
CA GLY A 203 -6.68 8.73 32.97
C GLY A 203 -7.28 9.62 31.88
N GLY A 204 -6.82 9.55 30.64
CA GLY A 204 -7.37 10.28 29.52
C GLY A 204 -8.62 9.63 28.92
N ASN A 205 -9.31 10.35 28.05
CA ASN A 205 -10.50 9.92 27.33
C ASN A 205 -10.21 9.81 25.82
N PRO A 206 -9.72 8.64 25.33
CA PRO A 206 -9.46 8.46 23.92
C PRO A 206 -10.75 8.39 23.12
N VAL A 207 -10.75 9.03 21.95
CA VAL A 207 -11.82 8.93 20.95
C VAL A 207 -11.22 8.59 19.59
N ASN A 208 -12.01 7.93 18.74
CA ASN A 208 -11.62 7.61 17.37
C ASN A 208 -12.48 8.42 16.40
N ILE A 209 -11.88 9.40 15.73
CA ILE A 209 -12.51 10.31 14.78
C ILE A 209 -11.75 10.21 13.46
N PRO A 210 -12.44 10.19 12.30
CA PRO A 210 -11.80 10.21 10.98
C PRO A 210 -10.94 11.45 10.77
N GLY A 211 -9.83 11.29 10.01
CA GLY A 211 -8.86 12.38 9.78
C GLY A 211 -9.49 13.68 9.26
N GLY A 212 -10.42 13.58 8.30
CA GLY A 212 -11.08 14.75 7.72
C GLY A 212 -11.93 15.60 8.68
N GLU A 213 -12.25 15.07 9.87
CA GLU A 213 -13.07 15.75 10.89
C GLU A 213 -12.24 16.40 12.01
N LEU A 214 -10.92 16.09 12.07
CA LEU A 214 -10.09 16.42 13.23
C LEU A 214 -9.87 17.92 13.42
N TYR A 215 -9.68 18.68 12.33
CA TYR A 215 -9.55 20.13 12.40
C TYR A 215 -10.76 20.77 13.08
N THR A 216 -11.97 20.43 12.61
CA THR A 216 -13.22 20.95 13.17
C THR A 216 -13.41 20.49 14.61
N ALA A 217 -13.10 19.24 14.93
CA ALA A 217 -13.21 18.72 16.30
C ALA A 217 -12.30 19.46 17.30
N MET A 218 -11.07 19.80 16.88
CA MET A 218 -10.15 20.65 17.66
C MET A 218 -10.65 22.10 17.76
N GLN A 219 -11.09 22.68 16.64
CA GLN A 219 -11.54 24.07 16.58
C GLN A 219 -12.77 24.32 17.46
N THR A 220 -13.69 23.37 17.49
CA THR A 220 -14.93 23.48 18.30
C THR A 220 -14.76 23.05 19.76
N GLY A 221 -13.56 22.54 20.14
CA GLY A 221 -13.35 21.99 21.49
C GLY A 221 -14.09 20.66 21.73
N THR A 222 -14.52 19.98 20.67
CA THR A 222 -15.08 18.62 20.78
C THR A 222 -14.03 17.65 21.31
N ILE A 223 -12.75 17.87 20.98
CA ILE A 223 -11.58 17.22 21.55
C ILE A 223 -10.57 18.27 22.00
N ASP A 224 -9.78 17.93 23.02
CA ASP A 224 -8.74 18.77 23.62
C ASP A 224 -7.37 18.56 22.99
N ALA A 225 -7.19 17.39 22.37
CA ALA A 225 -5.93 16.98 21.76
C ALA A 225 -6.16 16.03 20.60
N VAL A 226 -5.19 15.98 19.68
CA VAL A 226 -5.19 15.12 18.52
C VAL A 226 -3.76 14.64 18.22
N GLU A 227 -3.60 13.36 18.03
CA GLU A 227 -2.45 12.82 17.31
C GLU A 227 -2.86 12.46 15.86
N TRP A 228 -1.93 12.51 14.94
CA TRP A 228 -2.18 12.12 13.56
C TRP A 228 -0.97 11.38 12.98
N VAL A 229 0.08 12.06 12.55
CA VAL A 229 1.32 11.42 12.08
C VAL A 229 2.54 12.23 12.49
N GLY A 230 2.75 13.39 11.89
CA GLY A 230 3.93 14.21 12.11
C GLY A 230 3.89 15.51 11.31
N PRO A 231 4.91 16.36 11.38
CA PRO A 231 4.85 17.74 10.87
C PRO A 231 4.36 17.85 9.43
N TYR A 232 4.78 16.95 8.54
CA TYR A 232 4.41 16.98 7.13
C TYR A 232 2.91 16.77 6.90
N ASN A 233 2.34 15.78 7.58
CA ASN A 233 0.92 15.45 7.47
C ASN A 233 0.07 16.42 8.29
N ASP A 234 0.49 16.73 9.50
CA ASP A 234 -0.27 17.54 10.45
C ASP A 234 -0.43 18.99 9.97
N LEU A 235 0.62 19.52 9.31
CA LEU A 235 0.59 20.83 8.68
C LEU A 235 -0.48 20.93 7.58
N ALA A 236 -0.68 19.85 6.82
CA ALA A 236 -1.69 19.81 5.77
C ALA A 236 -3.13 19.83 6.32
N PHE A 237 -3.34 19.37 7.54
CA PHE A 237 -4.63 19.52 8.25
C PHE A 237 -4.79 20.89 8.93
N GLY A 238 -3.73 21.65 9.07
CA GLY A 238 -3.79 22.97 9.67
C GLY A 238 -3.87 22.97 11.21
N PHE A 239 -3.45 21.89 11.88
CA PHE A 239 -3.57 21.78 13.34
C PHE A 239 -2.87 22.89 14.10
N GLN A 240 -1.80 23.47 13.55
CA GLN A 240 -1.10 24.63 14.11
C GLN A 240 -1.99 25.89 14.24
N GLN A 241 -3.13 25.93 13.57
CA GLN A 241 -4.08 27.04 13.63
C GLN A 241 -5.10 26.87 14.78
N VAL A 242 -5.29 25.63 15.27
CA VAL A 242 -6.34 25.27 16.23
C VAL A 242 -5.80 24.65 17.52
N ALA A 243 -4.47 24.43 17.63
CA ALA A 243 -3.82 23.92 18.81
C ALA A 243 -2.54 24.72 19.12
N LYS A 244 -2.17 24.81 20.42
CA LYS A 244 -1.08 25.67 20.88
C LYS A 244 0.23 24.93 21.10
N TYR A 245 0.16 23.65 21.44
CA TYR A 245 1.32 22.85 21.87
C TYR A 245 1.46 21.63 20.99
N TYR A 246 2.69 21.33 20.57
CA TYR A 246 3.02 20.17 19.74
C TYR A 246 4.13 19.36 20.40
N TYR A 247 3.87 18.10 20.68
CA TYR A 247 4.75 17.27 21.51
C TYR A 247 5.42 16.15 20.73
N TYR A 248 6.64 15.85 21.12
CA TYR A 248 7.51 14.76 20.68
C TYR A 248 8.18 14.12 21.91
N PRO A 249 8.49 12.83 21.90
CA PRO A 249 8.28 11.83 20.86
C PRO A 249 6.86 11.21 20.88
N GLY A 250 6.49 10.60 19.73
CA GLY A 250 5.26 9.81 19.61
C GLY A 250 5.45 8.39 20.15
N TRP A 251 5.48 8.26 21.46
CA TRP A 251 5.67 7.01 22.18
C TRP A 251 4.66 5.91 21.80
N HIS A 252 3.51 6.28 21.32
CA HIS A 252 2.37 5.42 20.99
C HIS A 252 2.53 4.72 19.65
N GLU A 253 3.18 5.35 18.67
CA GLU A 253 3.38 4.83 17.31
C GLU A 253 4.80 5.08 16.80
N PRO A 254 5.77 4.21 17.15
CA PRO A 254 7.14 4.30 16.65
C PRO A 254 7.26 4.03 15.15
N GLY A 255 6.24 3.38 14.56
CA GLY A 255 6.15 3.11 13.13
C GLY A 255 4.86 2.37 12.81
N SER A 256 3.86 3.09 12.28
CA SER A 256 2.56 2.47 11.98
C SER A 256 2.54 1.92 10.57
N MET A 257 2.41 0.59 10.46
CA MET A 257 2.19 -0.09 9.20
C MET A 257 0.80 0.25 8.67
N LEU A 258 0.73 0.54 7.38
CA LEU A 258 -0.51 0.71 6.65
C LEU A 258 -0.82 -0.53 5.83
N GLU A 259 -2.09 -0.72 5.55
CA GLU A 259 -2.60 -1.91 4.88
C GLU A 259 -3.32 -1.59 3.58
N LEU A 260 -3.11 -2.45 2.60
CA LEU A 260 -3.98 -2.62 1.47
C LEU A 260 -4.88 -3.82 1.76
N LEU A 261 -6.16 -3.59 1.88
CA LEU A 261 -7.18 -4.61 2.00
C LEU A 261 -7.62 -5.02 0.61
N VAL A 262 -7.65 -6.30 0.31
CA VAL A 262 -8.21 -6.82 -0.95
C VAL A 262 -9.30 -7.82 -0.59
N ASN A 263 -10.47 -7.70 -1.22
CA ASN A 263 -11.50 -8.74 -1.09
C ASN A 263 -10.93 -10.07 -1.58
N ASP A 264 -11.03 -11.14 -0.79
CA ASP A 264 -10.35 -12.41 -1.07
C ASP A 264 -10.90 -13.11 -2.33
N ASP A 265 -12.21 -13.05 -2.57
CA ASP A 265 -12.79 -13.57 -3.80
C ASP A 265 -12.28 -12.82 -5.04
N ALA A 266 -12.19 -11.48 -4.93
CA ALA A 266 -11.61 -10.66 -5.99
C ALA A 266 -10.13 -11.00 -6.21
N TRP A 267 -9.35 -11.15 -5.13
CA TRP A 267 -7.94 -11.55 -5.18
C TRP A 267 -7.75 -12.87 -5.90
N ASN A 268 -8.52 -13.89 -5.53
CA ASN A 268 -8.46 -15.23 -6.10
C ASN A 268 -8.95 -15.30 -7.56
N SER A 269 -9.69 -14.27 -8.03
CA SER A 269 -10.10 -14.14 -9.43
C SER A 269 -9.00 -13.64 -10.37
N LEU A 270 -7.89 -13.11 -9.81
CA LEU A 270 -6.77 -12.58 -10.58
C LEU A 270 -5.79 -13.68 -11.00
N PRO A 271 -5.22 -13.60 -12.19
CA PRO A 271 -4.09 -14.43 -12.56
C PRO A 271 -2.85 -14.09 -11.71
N PRO A 272 -1.94 -15.06 -11.48
CA PRO A 272 -0.80 -14.91 -10.59
C PRO A 272 0.14 -13.72 -10.90
N ASP A 273 0.25 -13.36 -12.16
CA ASP A 273 1.09 -12.22 -12.57
C ASP A 273 0.50 -10.89 -12.12
N LEU A 274 -0.81 -10.70 -12.15
CA LEU A 274 -1.47 -9.49 -11.64
C LEU A 274 -1.43 -9.44 -10.10
N GLN A 275 -1.55 -10.58 -9.42
CA GLN A 275 -1.35 -10.65 -7.97
C GLN A 275 0.08 -10.21 -7.59
N ALA A 276 1.11 -10.73 -8.29
CA ALA A 276 2.49 -10.35 -8.06
C ALA A 276 2.78 -8.86 -8.35
N ILE A 277 2.11 -8.28 -9.36
CA ILE A 277 2.18 -6.84 -9.68
C ILE A 277 1.63 -6.01 -8.52
N ILE A 278 0.46 -6.36 -7.98
CA ILE A 278 -0.16 -5.64 -6.85
C ILE A 278 0.73 -5.72 -5.62
N GLU A 279 1.22 -6.92 -5.26
CA GLU A 279 2.14 -7.09 -4.12
C GLU A 279 3.45 -6.32 -4.29
N THR A 280 3.95 -6.22 -5.53
CA THR A 280 5.17 -5.45 -5.83
C THR A 280 4.94 -3.95 -5.75
N ALA A 281 3.80 -3.48 -6.28
CA ALA A 281 3.45 -2.06 -6.24
C ALA A 281 3.13 -1.55 -4.83
N ALA A 282 2.72 -2.43 -3.92
CA ALA A 282 2.41 -2.11 -2.52
C ALA A 282 3.67 -1.90 -1.65
N LYS A 283 4.84 -2.36 -2.10
CA LYS A 283 6.15 -2.17 -1.43
C LYS A 283 6.75 -0.81 -1.70
#